data_3ba2c358aae37a801f7a9134d95c53d4
#
_entry.id   3ba2c358aae37a801f7a9134d95c53d4
#
_cell.length_a   1.000
_cell.length_b   1.000
_cell.length_c   1.000
_cell.angle_alpha   90.00
_cell.angle_beta   90.00
_cell.angle_gamma   90.00
#
_symmetry.space_group_name_H-M   'P 1'
#
loop_
_entity.id
_entity.type
_entity.pdbx_description
1 polymer ?
#
loop_
_entity_poly.entity_id
_entity_poly.type
_entity_poly.pdbx_seq_one_letter_code
_entity_poly.pdbx_strand_id
1 'polypeptide(L)'
;MNNDIMKFLNIEDKDIIISKILIDGNTKIIYLEKTLKVEYCPACSSRMHSKGKYIRKINHPILQDGYQLKLIVTQRKWRCTNPQCNLYFNDQFNFISKYKQSSNITPYMILNEMKNIHITTAGVARKYNISDTSVHYIFLQYLNIKRLPLPEI
;
A
#
# COMPACT_ATOMS: atom_id res chain seq x y z
N MET A 1 21.24 5.65 -2.45
CA MET A 1 20.70 4.98 -1.26
C MET A 1 19.16 4.94 -1.22
N ASN A 2 18.44 6.06 -1.34
CA ASN A 2 16.95 6.00 -1.39
C ASN A 2 16.41 5.16 -2.56
N ASN A 3 16.97 5.29 -3.76
CA ASN A 3 16.50 4.55 -4.93
C ASN A 3 16.66 3.02 -4.79
N ASP A 4 17.70 2.55 -4.13
CA ASP A 4 17.94 1.11 -3.98
C ASP A 4 16.98 0.51 -2.96
N ILE A 5 16.70 1.24 -1.87
CA ILE A 5 15.69 0.84 -0.88
C ILE A 5 14.29 0.82 -1.52
N MET A 6 13.96 1.82 -2.34
CA MET A 6 12.66 1.87 -3.03
C MET A 6 12.49 0.72 -4.03
N LYS A 7 13.54 0.37 -4.77
CA LYS A 7 13.56 -0.82 -5.65
C LYS A 7 13.38 -2.10 -4.85
N PHE A 8 14.09 -2.23 -3.73
CA PHE A 8 13.95 -3.38 -2.84
C PHE A 8 12.52 -3.51 -2.29
N LEU A 9 11.89 -2.39 -1.96
CA LEU A 9 10.48 -2.35 -1.52
C LEU A 9 9.48 -2.54 -2.67
N ASN A 10 9.95 -2.66 -3.91
CA ASN A 10 9.10 -2.74 -5.09
C ASN A 10 8.14 -1.54 -5.22
N ILE A 11 8.63 -0.34 -4.90
CA ILE A 11 7.92 0.93 -4.98
C ILE A 11 8.50 1.75 -6.13
N GLU A 12 7.71 1.96 -7.16
CA GLU A 12 8.15 2.63 -8.40
C GLU A 12 7.86 4.14 -8.44
N ASP A 13 7.23 4.67 -7.42
CA ASP A 13 6.92 6.10 -7.32
C ASP A 13 8.20 6.95 -7.23
N LYS A 14 8.45 7.78 -8.23
CA LYS A 14 9.69 8.57 -8.35
C LYS A 14 9.81 9.73 -7.36
N ASP A 15 8.68 10.19 -6.83
CA ASP A 15 8.59 11.39 -5.99
C ASP A 15 8.51 11.08 -4.49
N ILE A 16 8.83 9.87 -4.09
CA ILE A 16 8.79 9.43 -2.69
C ILE A 16 10.18 9.52 -2.09
N ILE A 17 10.23 10.04 -0.88
CA ILE A 17 11.43 10.04 -0.03
C ILE A 17 11.17 9.25 1.25
N ILE A 18 12.21 8.60 1.73
CA ILE A 18 12.24 7.98 3.06
C ILE A 18 12.69 9.05 4.05
N SER A 19 11.78 9.47 4.92
CA SER A 19 12.10 10.48 5.93
C SER A 19 12.69 9.88 7.19
N LYS A 20 12.34 8.62 7.54
CA LYS A 20 12.80 7.94 8.74
C LYS A 20 12.67 6.43 8.62
N ILE A 21 13.55 5.69 9.26
CA ILE A 21 13.45 4.24 9.47
C ILE A 21 13.59 3.96 10.97
N LEU A 22 12.68 3.17 11.51
CA LEU A 22 12.71 2.71 12.90
C LEU A 22 12.62 1.19 12.95
N ILE A 23 13.20 0.62 14.00
CA ILE A 23 13.04 -0.78 14.35
C ILE A 23 12.36 -0.82 15.72
N ASP A 24 11.22 -1.50 15.77
CA ASP A 24 10.45 -1.71 16.98
C ASP A 24 10.20 -3.23 17.14
N GLY A 25 10.95 -3.84 18.06
CA GLY A 25 10.95 -5.29 18.22
C GLY A 25 11.24 -6.03 16.92
N ASN A 26 10.28 -6.79 16.43
CA ASN A 26 10.36 -7.55 15.17
C ASN A 26 9.77 -6.83 13.95
N THR A 27 9.55 -5.52 14.05
CA THR A 27 8.95 -4.71 12.99
C THR A 27 9.88 -3.60 12.55
N LYS A 28 10.17 -3.51 11.25
CA LYS A 28 10.79 -2.35 10.63
C LYS A 28 9.69 -1.39 10.16
N ILE A 29 9.79 -0.14 10.59
CA ILE A 29 8.85 0.92 10.24
C ILE A 29 9.56 1.93 9.36
N ILE A 30 9.09 2.09 8.13
CA ILE A 30 9.64 3.04 7.16
C ILE A 30 8.63 4.16 6.93
N TYR A 31 9.06 5.39 7.15
CA TYR A 31 8.28 6.59 6.94
C TYR A 31 8.51 7.12 5.54
N LEU A 32 7.44 7.22 4.78
CA LEU A 32 7.43 7.65 3.38
C LEU A 32 6.61 8.93 3.22
N GLU A 33 7.11 9.88 2.46
CA GLU A 33 6.35 11.04 2.03
C GLU A 33 6.73 11.46 0.61
N LYS A 34 5.84 12.18 -0.07
CA LYS A 34 6.20 12.79 -1.34
C LYS A 34 7.06 14.03 -1.15
N THR A 35 8.01 14.24 -2.06
CA THR A 35 8.75 15.50 -2.14
C THR A 35 7.77 16.67 -2.28
N LEU A 36 8.07 17.77 -1.63
CA LEU A 36 7.25 18.97 -1.76
C LEU A 36 7.45 19.59 -3.14
N LYS A 37 6.38 19.66 -3.91
CA LYS A 37 6.33 20.32 -5.22
C LYS A 37 5.23 21.36 -5.25
N VAL A 38 5.33 22.29 -6.17
CA VAL A 38 4.21 23.18 -6.50
C VAL A 38 3.18 22.36 -7.26
N GLU A 39 1.97 22.28 -6.73
CA GLU A 39 0.87 21.58 -7.37
C GLU A 39 -0.10 22.57 -8.01
N TYR A 40 -0.62 22.18 -9.17
CA TYR A 40 -1.60 22.95 -9.93
C TYR A 40 -2.91 22.17 -10.04
N CYS A 41 -4.01 22.91 -9.99
CA CYS A 41 -5.33 22.33 -10.06
C CYS A 41 -5.58 21.71 -11.45
N PRO A 42 -5.97 20.43 -11.53
CA PRO A 42 -6.24 19.77 -12.81
C PRO A 42 -7.48 20.32 -13.54
N ALA A 43 -8.37 21.01 -12.83
CA ALA A 43 -9.59 21.56 -13.41
C ALA A 43 -9.43 23.01 -13.93
N CYS A 44 -8.65 23.86 -13.23
CA CYS A 44 -8.54 25.28 -13.58
C CYS A 44 -7.10 25.80 -13.66
N SER A 45 -6.11 24.94 -13.51
CA SER A 45 -4.67 25.25 -13.55
C SER A 45 -4.18 26.29 -12.52
N SER A 46 -5.03 26.72 -11.59
CA SER A 46 -4.62 27.59 -10.50
C SER A 46 -3.72 26.87 -9.52
N ARG A 47 -2.85 27.61 -8.85
CA ARG A 47 -1.96 27.03 -7.83
C ARG A 47 -2.77 26.40 -6.70
N MET A 48 -2.25 25.31 -6.14
CA MET A 48 -2.87 24.63 -5.00
C MET A 48 -2.10 24.91 -3.71
N HIS A 49 -2.82 24.92 -2.60
CA HIS A 49 -2.25 25.00 -1.25
C HIS A 49 -2.39 23.69 -0.50
N SER A 50 -1.37 23.32 0.25
CA SER A 50 -1.45 22.23 1.22
C SER A 50 -2.30 22.65 2.41
N LYS A 51 -3.37 21.91 2.70
CA LYS A 51 -4.31 22.13 3.80
C LYS A 51 -4.12 21.20 4.99
N GLY A 52 -3.01 20.50 5.03
CA GLY A 52 -2.65 19.60 6.11
C GLY A 52 -2.13 18.27 5.61
N LYS A 53 -1.69 17.47 6.55
CA LYS A 53 -1.16 16.12 6.31
C LYS A 53 -1.94 15.12 7.14
N TYR A 54 -2.07 13.90 6.66
CA TYR A 54 -2.54 12.79 7.45
C TYR A 54 -1.68 11.56 7.20
N ILE A 55 -1.69 10.64 8.14
CA ILE A 55 -0.82 9.48 8.18
C ILE A 55 -1.65 8.24 7.87
N ARG A 56 -1.15 7.40 6.96
CA ARG A 56 -1.68 6.06 6.70
C ARG A 56 -0.65 5.02 7.09
N LYS A 57 -1.11 4.01 7.82
CA LYS A 57 -0.32 2.81 8.11
C LYS A 57 -0.62 1.78 7.03
N ILE A 58 0.40 1.35 6.32
CA ILE A 58 0.29 0.43 5.19
C ILE A 58 1.08 -0.83 5.51
N ASN A 59 0.42 -1.98 5.46
CA ASN A 59 1.08 -3.28 5.52
C ASN A 59 1.72 -3.59 4.17
N HIS A 60 3.00 -3.92 4.20
CA HIS A 60 3.75 -4.26 3.01
C HIS A 60 4.31 -5.67 3.18
N PRO A 61 4.05 -6.60 2.24
CA PRO A 61 4.29 -8.03 2.43
C PRO A 61 5.74 -8.45 2.20
N ILE A 62 6.69 -7.53 2.18
CA ILE A 62 8.11 -7.84 2.06
C ILE A 62 8.67 -8.08 3.45
N LEU A 63 9.24 -9.26 3.65
CA LEU A 63 9.96 -9.63 4.86
C LEU A 63 11.46 -9.44 4.60
N GLN A 64 12.14 -8.81 5.53
CA GLN A 64 13.58 -8.61 5.48
C GLN A 64 14.19 -9.11 6.79
N ASP A 65 15.11 -10.07 6.71
CA ASP A 65 15.84 -10.60 7.86
C ASP A 65 14.96 -11.03 9.04
N GLY A 66 13.78 -11.58 8.73
CA GLY A 66 12.80 -11.98 9.75
C GLY A 66 11.94 -10.84 10.32
N TYR A 67 12.18 -9.58 9.91
CA TYR A 67 11.34 -8.46 10.34
C TYR A 67 10.09 -8.34 9.49
N GLN A 68 8.99 -8.01 10.17
CA GLN A 68 7.78 -7.52 9.49
C GLN A 68 7.98 -6.07 9.06
N LEU A 69 7.44 -5.71 7.91
CA LEU A 69 7.58 -4.37 7.37
C LEU A 69 6.27 -3.59 7.48
N LYS A 70 6.32 -2.42 8.09
CA LYS A 70 5.24 -1.42 8.09
C LYS A 70 5.70 -0.16 7.40
N LEU A 71 4.86 0.34 6.50
CA LEU A 71 5.06 1.64 5.88
C LEU A 71 4.14 2.67 6.55
N ILE A 72 4.72 3.79 6.95
CA ILE A 72 3.98 4.96 7.43
C ILE A 72 4.01 6.00 6.32
N VAL A 73 2.89 6.19 5.67
CA VAL A 73 2.79 7.07 4.49
C VAL A 73 2.13 8.38 4.88
N THR A 74 2.84 9.48 4.71
CA THR A 74 2.32 10.83 4.93
C THR A 74 1.72 11.36 3.63
N GLN A 75 0.42 11.63 3.64
CA GLN A 75 -0.33 12.21 2.52
C GLN A 75 -0.71 13.66 2.81
N ARG A 76 -0.45 14.55 1.86
CA ARG A 76 -0.92 15.94 1.94
C ARG A 76 -2.30 16.06 1.34
N LYS A 77 -3.09 16.98 1.90
CA LYS A 77 -4.36 17.42 1.35
C LYS A 77 -4.13 18.71 0.59
N TRP A 78 -4.56 18.76 -0.64
CA TRP A 78 -4.42 19.91 -1.51
C TRP A 78 -5.78 20.57 -1.75
N ARG A 79 -5.80 21.91 -1.76
CA ARG A 79 -6.98 22.70 -2.10
C ARG A 79 -6.62 23.72 -3.16
N CYS A 80 -7.50 23.84 -4.16
CA CYS A 80 -7.39 24.88 -5.17
C CYS A 80 -7.55 26.28 -4.54
N THR A 81 -6.74 27.24 -4.99
CA THR A 81 -6.83 28.64 -4.52
C THR A 81 -7.93 29.42 -5.19
N ASN A 82 -8.43 28.95 -6.32
CA ASN A 82 -9.52 29.58 -7.03
C ASN A 82 -10.84 29.36 -6.28
N PRO A 83 -11.50 30.43 -5.78
CA PRO A 83 -12.74 30.31 -5.02
C PRO A 83 -13.90 29.67 -5.80
N GLN A 84 -13.91 29.82 -7.12
CA GLN A 84 -14.95 29.27 -7.98
C GLN A 84 -14.74 27.77 -8.26
N CYS A 85 -13.50 27.27 -8.20
CA CYS A 85 -13.19 25.89 -8.45
C CYS A 85 -13.31 25.01 -7.21
N ASN A 86 -12.70 25.44 -6.12
CA ASN A 86 -12.74 24.80 -4.79
C ASN A 86 -12.38 23.29 -4.77
N LEU A 87 -11.63 22.80 -5.77
CA LEU A 87 -11.26 21.40 -5.88
C LEU A 87 -10.32 20.99 -4.74
N TYR A 88 -10.57 19.80 -4.20
CA TYR A 88 -9.71 19.14 -3.20
C TYR A 88 -9.20 17.80 -3.74
N PHE A 89 -7.96 17.49 -3.48
CA PHE A 89 -7.45 16.12 -3.62
C PHE A 89 -6.36 15.82 -2.60
N ASN A 90 -6.04 14.54 -2.46
CA ASN A 90 -4.95 14.09 -1.60
C ASN A 90 -3.81 13.56 -2.46
N ASP A 91 -2.58 13.64 -1.97
CA ASP A 91 -1.46 12.94 -2.60
C ASP A 91 -1.85 11.50 -2.93
N GLN A 92 -1.54 11.07 -4.14
CA GLN A 92 -1.78 9.69 -4.56
C GLN A 92 -0.44 8.97 -4.71
N PHE A 93 -0.45 7.69 -4.37
CA PHE A 93 0.70 6.80 -4.49
C PHE A 93 0.33 5.64 -5.40
N ASN A 94 1.20 5.28 -6.33
CA ASN A 94 0.91 4.22 -7.30
C ASN A 94 0.92 2.84 -6.65
N PHE A 95 1.72 2.65 -5.60
CA PHE A 95 1.83 1.37 -4.91
C PHE A 95 0.72 1.08 -3.88
N ILE A 96 -0.19 2.04 -3.67
CA ILE A 96 -1.32 1.92 -2.73
C ILE A 96 -2.61 2.35 -3.39
N SER A 97 -3.59 1.47 -3.43
CA SER A 97 -4.93 1.82 -3.89
C SER A 97 -5.68 2.69 -2.87
N LYS A 98 -6.59 3.52 -3.38
CA LYS A 98 -7.42 4.39 -2.55
C LYS A 98 -8.17 3.56 -1.48
N TYR A 99 -8.15 4.04 -0.24
CA TYR A 99 -8.77 3.40 0.93
C TYR A 99 -8.20 2.04 1.36
N LYS A 100 -7.18 1.49 0.70
CA LYS A 100 -6.53 0.25 1.14
C LYS A 100 -5.50 0.52 2.24
N GLN A 101 -5.34 -0.45 3.14
CA GLN A 101 -4.33 -0.44 4.22
C GLN A 101 -3.17 -1.40 3.91
N SER A 102 -3.09 -1.89 2.70
CA SER A 102 -2.02 -2.73 2.19
C SER A 102 -1.57 -2.24 0.82
N SER A 103 -0.32 -2.51 0.47
CA SER A 103 0.21 -2.19 -0.86
C SER A 103 -0.44 -3.06 -1.94
N ASN A 104 -0.40 -2.60 -3.19
CA ASN A 104 -1.03 -3.29 -4.33
C ASN A 104 -0.39 -4.66 -4.62
N ILE A 105 0.86 -4.89 -4.20
CA ILE A 105 1.54 -6.17 -4.35
C ILE A 105 1.05 -7.24 -3.36
N THR A 106 0.41 -6.84 -2.26
CA THR A 106 -0.02 -7.74 -1.18
C THR A 106 -0.87 -8.91 -1.66
N PRO A 107 -1.91 -8.73 -2.49
CA PRO A 107 -2.69 -9.86 -2.98
C PRO A 107 -1.85 -10.91 -3.72
N TYR A 108 -0.94 -10.47 -4.58
CA TYR A 108 -0.10 -11.38 -5.36
C TYR A 108 0.85 -12.18 -4.49
N MET A 109 1.45 -11.55 -3.48
CA MET A 109 2.35 -12.22 -2.53
C MET A 109 1.60 -13.27 -1.70
N ILE A 110 0.40 -12.94 -1.22
CA ILE A 110 -0.44 -13.85 -0.45
C ILE A 110 -0.87 -15.04 -1.31
N LEU A 111 -1.34 -14.80 -2.53
CA LEU A 111 -1.73 -15.86 -3.44
C LEU A 111 -0.56 -16.77 -3.83
N ASN A 112 0.62 -16.20 -4.00
CA ASN A 112 1.83 -16.99 -4.28
C ASN A 112 2.22 -17.88 -3.09
N GLU A 113 2.10 -17.37 -1.86
CA GLU A 113 2.35 -18.16 -0.65
C GLU A 113 1.33 -19.29 -0.50
N MET A 114 0.06 -19.04 -0.82
CA MET A 114 -1.01 -20.04 -0.74
C MET A 114 -0.92 -21.16 -1.79
N LYS A 115 -0.01 -21.08 -2.76
CA LYS A 115 0.32 -22.21 -3.64
C LYS A 115 0.99 -23.35 -2.88
N ASN A 116 1.58 -23.08 -1.73
CA ASN A 116 2.16 -24.10 -0.89
C ASN A 116 1.06 -24.84 -0.13
N ILE A 117 0.86 -26.13 -0.45
CA ILE A 117 -0.17 -26.99 0.14
C ILE A 117 -0.01 -27.21 1.65
N HIS A 118 1.17 -26.94 2.20
CA HIS A 118 1.46 -27.11 3.63
C HIS A 118 1.17 -25.85 4.46
N ILE A 119 0.75 -24.75 3.82
CA ILE A 119 0.48 -23.50 4.54
C ILE A 119 -1.03 -23.28 4.69
N THR A 120 -1.44 -22.82 5.86
CA THR A 120 -2.84 -22.48 6.11
C THR A 120 -3.09 -20.99 5.94
N THR A 121 -4.34 -20.57 5.71
CA THR A 121 -4.73 -19.14 5.67
C THR A 121 -4.28 -18.42 6.94
N ALA A 122 -4.47 -19.02 8.10
CA ALA A 122 -3.99 -18.49 9.38
C ALA A 122 -2.46 -18.39 9.46
N GLY A 123 -1.73 -19.31 8.85
CA GLY A 123 -0.27 -19.25 8.73
C GLY A 123 0.18 -18.05 7.90
N VAL A 124 -0.44 -17.84 6.75
CA VAL A 124 -0.18 -16.67 5.89
C VAL A 124 -0.53 -15.38 6.59
N ALA A 125 -1.68 -15.32 7.26
CA ALA A 125 -2.13 -14.16 8.01
C ALA A 125 -1.11 -13.72 9.07
N ARG A 126 -0.60 -14.67 9.85
CA ARG A 126 0.46 -14.42 10.85
C ARG A 126 1.76 -13.96 10.22
N LYS A 127 2.18 -14.61 9.13
CA LYS A 127 3.42 -14.27 8.42
C LYS A 127 3.42 -12.81 7.93
N TYR A 128 2.31 -12.34 7.39
CA TYR A 128 2.19 -11.01 6.80
C TYR A 128 1.51 -9.97 7.72
N ASN A 129 1.21 -10.34 8.96
CA ASN A 129 0.57 -9.48 9.95
C ASN A 129 -0.73 -8.83 9.43
N ILE A 130 -1.57 -9.63 8.82
CA ILE A 130 -2.91 -9.26 8.35
C ILE A 130 -3.93 -10.21 8.99
N SER A 131 -5.21 -9.86 8.92
CA SER A 131 -6.26 -10.73 9.44
C SER A 131 -6.47 -11.95 8.53
N ASP A 132 -6.85 -13.07 9.13
CA ASP A 132 -7.23 -14.30 8.40
C ASP A 132 -8.39 -14.03 7.42
N THR A 133 -9.35 -13.22 7.84
CA THR A 133 -10.45 -12.74 6.98
C THR A 133 -9.94 -11.99 5.74
N SER A 134 -8.89 -11.19 5.88
CA SER A 134 -8.28 -10.48 4.75
C SER A 134 -7.62 -11.44 3.76
N VAL A 135 -6.93 -12.47 4.26
CA VAL A 135 -6.35 -13.53 3.41
C VAL A 135 -7.45 -14.26 2.65
N HIS A 136 -8.50 -14.66 3.35
CA HIS A 136 -9.64 -15.36 2.75
C HIS A 136 -10.36 -14.51 1.69
N TYR A 137 -10.57 -13.22 1.97
CA TYR A 137 -11.17 -12.28 1.02
C TYR A 137 -10.31 -12.12 -0.25
N ILE A 138 -8.98 -11.99 -0.09
CA ILE A 138 -8.05 -11.94 -1.23
C ILE A 138 -8.16 -13.21 -2.05
N PHE A 139 -8.18 -14.37 -1.40
CA PHE A 139 -8.32 -15.66 -2.07
C PHE A 139 -9.60 -15.72 -2.91
N LEU A 140 -10.73 -15.37 -2.33
CA LEU A 140 -12.03 -15.37 -3.04
C LEU A 140 -12.09 -14.37 -4.19
N GLN A 141 -11.49 -13.20 -4.01
CA GLN A 141 -11.54 -12.13 -5.01
C GLN A 141 -10.68 -12.41 -6.24
N TYR A 142 -9.52 -13.05 -6.07
CA TYR A 142 -8.54 -13.23 -7.14
C TYR A 142 -8.53 -14.65 -7.73
N LEU A 143 -9.07 -15.64 -7.04
CA LEU A 143 -9.21 -16.99 -7.55
C LEU A 143 -10.61 -17.21 -8.13
N ASN A 144 -10.69 -17.19 -9.45
CA ASN A 144 -11.89 -17.56 -10.17
C ASN A 144 -11.96 -19.10 -10.28
N ILE A 145 -12.37 -19.75 -9.18
CA ILE A 145 -12.53 -21.20 -9.14
C ILE A 145 -13.80 -21.57 -9.88
N LYS A 146 -13.68 -22.04 -11.12
CA LYS A 146 -14.79 -22.72 -11.81
C LYS A 146 -15.02 -24.07 -11.11
N ARG A 147 -16.14 -24.20 -10.42
CA ARG A 147 -16.58 -25.52 -9.95
C ARG A 147 -16.89 -26.37 -11.17
N LEU A 148 -16.16 -27.44 -11.34
CA LEU A 148 -16.54 -28.47 -12.31
C LEU A 148 -17.83 -29.10 -11.81
N PRO A 149 -18.84 -29.34 -12.67
CA PRO A 149 -20.00 -30.11 -12.29
C PRO A 149 -19.57 -31.49 -11.80
N LEU A 150 -20.17 -31.95 -10.69
CA LEU A 150 -19.94 -33.29 -10.21
C LEU A 150 -20.37 -34.27 -11.32
N PRO A 151 -19.61 -35.33 -11.58
CA PRO A 151 -20.03 -36.36 -12.49
C PRO A 151 -21.34 -36.96 -11.97
N GLU A 152 -22.34 -37.07 -12.84
CA GLU A 152 -23.56 -37.76 -12.52
C GLU A 152 -23.22 -39.23 -12.21
N ILE A 153 -23.67 -39.71 -11.05
CA ILE A 153 -23.50 -41.10 -10.61
C ILE A 153 -24.55 -41.97 -11.27
#